data_6a14bf21b2cae6ca77484b92e956d72a
#
_entry.id   6a14bf21b2cae6ca77484b92e956d72a
#
_cell.length_a   1.000
_cell.length_b   1.000
_cell.length_c   1.000
_cell.angle_alpha   90.00
_cell.angle_beta   90.00
_cell.angle_gamma   90.00
#
_symmetry.space_group_name_H-M   'P 1'
#
loop_
_entity.id
_entity.type
_entity.pdbx_description
1 polymer ?
#
loop_
_entity_poly.entity_id
_entity_poly.type
_entity_poly.pdbx_seq_one_letter_code
_entity_poly.pdbx_strand_id
1 'polypeptide(L)'
;MRAPLATTRIVLSEVTKSYDTRVVLDRVSCTVRPGERVGVVGDNGSGKSTLLRLLAGRERPDHGEVAVTAPGGVGHLAQTLDLPPTARVGDAVDLALADLRALERRIRAAESRLHRAEPEDLLAYGDLLAAYEARGGHDAERRVAATLRRLGERAELDPDRRLGTLSGGGRSRLALAATLAAEPELLLLDEPTNDLDDEAVAWLEEHLLAHRGTVVAVTHDRLFLDRVTTTVLEVDHDRRTVRRYGNGYAGYRTGRAAERARREREYEQWREEVRDAERLADTNIGRFAAIPRKLPRGFSGAGAFRARSRTHGAASRIRAARERLARLTAHPVPPPPRPLVFTGRFTDGSDGAGAGAGAEMRSVEVADVALPGRLAPLSLTLAPGERLLVTGPNGVGKSTLLHLLAGELEPARGGVRTPPRVGLLRQDDPWQREPRSVVEVFGQEYADLVAGHGLLAPADLVRPVRALSAGQRRKLELAHLVARPLDLLLLDEPTNHLAPAVVEELEAALAHFGGTLVLVTHDRRLRAAFPGRRLELQREPAAASR
;
A
#
# COMPACT_ATOMS: atom_id res chain seq x y z
N MET A 1 40.73 6.54 -7.78
CA MET A 1 39.67 7.31 -7.06
C MET A 1 38.46 7.37 -7.98
N ARG A 2 37.39 6.63 -7.68
CA ARG A 2 36.12 6.76 -8.43
C ARG A 2 35.49 8.10 -8.06
N ALA A 3 35.18 8.93 -9.07
CA ALA A 3 34.50 10.21 -8.88
C ALA A 3 33.17 10.05 -8.12
N PRO A 4 32.74 11.05 -7.35
CA PRO A 4 31.46 10.98 -6.64
C PRO A 4 30.34 10.97 -7.67
N LEU A 5 29.56 9.88 -7.70
CA LEU A 5 28.34 9.71 -8.53
C LEU A 5 27.17 10.48 -7.92
N ALA A 6 27.29 11.79 -7.77
CA ALA A 6 26.28 12.61 -7.12
C ALA A 6 25.69 13.67 -8.06
N THR A 7 25.38 13.29 -9.30
CA THR A 7 24.82 14.21 -10.29
C THR A 7 23.38 13.92 -10.65
N THR A 8 22.85 12.73 -10.28
CA THR A 8 21.45 12.37 -10.58
C THR A 8 20.50 13.38 -9.98
N ARG A 9 19.74 14.05 -10.82
CA ARG A 9 18.68 14.97 -10.40
C ARG A 9 17.37 14.62 -11.11
N ILE A 10 16.31 14.51 -10.33
CA ILE A 10 14.94 14.30 -10.85
C ILE A 10 14.10 15.49 -10.43
N VAL A 11 13.46 16.15 -11.38
CA VAL A 11 12.53 17.25 -11.14
C VAL A 11 11.26 17.01 -11.94
N LEU A 12 10.14 16.97 -11.24
CA LEU A 12 8.80 17.00 -11.84
C LEU A 12 8.20 18.38 -11.58
N SER A 13 7.66 19.02 -12.62
CA SER A 13 7.04 20.35 -12.56
C SER A 13 5.66 20.27 -13.17
N GLU A 14 4.61 20.42 -12.34
CA GLU A 14 3.19 20.43 -12.72
C GLU A 14 2.78 19.26 -13.64
N VAL A 15 3.32 18.07 -13.39
CA VAL A 15 3.13 16.89 -14.21
C VAL A 15 1.71 16.34 -14.09
N THR A 16 1.03 16.25 -15.21
CA THR A 16 -0.28 15.59 -15.33
C THR A 16 -0.17 14.41 -16.28
N LYS A 17 -0.75 13.26 -15.89
CA LYS A 17 -0.84 12.06 -16.72
C LYS A 17 -2.21 11.43 -16.62
N SER A 18 -2.80 11.15 -17.79
CA SER A 18 -4.12 10.53 -17.95
C SER A 18 -4.03 9.30 -18.84
N TYR A 19 -4.93 8.36 -18.63
CA TYR A 19 -5.19 7.27 -19.57
C TYR A 19 -6.68 7.32 -19.93
N ASP A 20 -6.96 7.47 -21.21
CA ASP A 20 -8.29 7.74 -21.72
C ASP A 20 -8.95 8.94 -20.99
N THR A 21 -10.02 8.70 -20.25
CA THR A 21 -10.74 9.72 -19.49
C THR A 21 -10.29 9.83 -18.01
N ARG A 22 -9.36 8.96 -17.58
CA ARG A 22 -8.95 8.88 -16.17
C ARG A 22 -7.63 9.60 -15.96
N VAL A 23 -7.66 10.70 -15.20
CA VAL A 23 -6.44 11.35 -14.69
C VAL A 23 -5.87 10.48 -13.58
N VAL A 24 -4.59 10.13 -13.67
CA VAL A 24 -3.86 9.31 -12.68
C VAL A 24 -2.93 10.16 -11.82
N LEU A 25 -2.23 11.12 -12.43
CA LEU A 25 -1.43 12.13 -11.74
C LEU A 25 -1.91 13.52 -12.16
N ASP A 26 -2.10 14.42 -11.22
CA ASP A 26 -2.61 15.77 -11.47
C ASP A 26 -1.70 16.84 -10.86
N ARG A 27 -1.05 17.63 -11.72
CA ARG A 27 -0.13 18.72 -11.38
C ARG A 27 0.90 18.36 -10.31
N VAL A 28 1.53 17.21 -10.47
CA VAL A 28 2.54 16.70 -9.54
C VAL A 28 3.83 17.50 -9.69
N SER A 29 4.32 18.06 -8.58
CA SER A 29 5.61 18.73 -8.51
C SER A 29 6.42 18.13 -7.36
N CYS A 30 7.56 17.51 -7.68
CA CYS A 30 8.48 16.99 -6.67
C CYS A 30 9.91 16.90 -7.19
N THR A 31 10.86 16.81 -6.27
CA THR A 31 12.30 16.69 -6.59
C THR A 31 12.92 15.55 -5.81
N VAL A 32 13.74 14.73 -6.48
CA VAL A 32 14.62 13.73 -5.87
C VAL A 32 16.08 14.21 -6.01
N ARG A 33 16.77 14.21 -4.89
CA ARG A 33 18.16 14.69 -4.80
C ARG A 33 19.15 13.57 -5.13
N PRO A 34 20.38 13.91 -5.54
CA PRO A 34 21.44 12.93 -5.75
C PRO A 34 21.67 12.05 -4.51
N GLY A 35 21.81 10.74 -4.72
CA GLY A 35 22.09 9.78 -3.66
C GLY A 35 20.91 9.50 -2.70
N GLU A 36 19.72 10.07 -2.94
CA GLU A 36 18.54 9.71 -2.15
C GLU A 36 18.07 8.29 -2.46
N ARG A 37 17.61 7.60 -1.41
CA ARG A 37 16.88 6.35 -1.52
C ARG A 37 15.42 6.61 -1.21
N VAL A 38 14.62 6.63 -2.26
CA VAL A 38 13.21 7.02 -2.24
C VAL A 38 12.32 5.79 -2.28
N GLY A 39 11.46 5.63 -1.27
CA GLY A 39 10.37 4.67 -1.30
C GLY A 39 9.11 5.32 -1.85
N VAL A 40 8.46 4.70 -2.84
CA VAL A 40 7.18 5.17 -3.38
C VAL A 40 6.07 4.28 -2.85
N VAL A 41 5.14 4.87 -2.12
CA VAL A 41 4.02 4.16 -1.49
C VAL A 41 2.68 4.73 -1.98
N GLY A 42 1.62 3.97 -1.81
CA GLY A 42 0.26 4.37 -2.18
C GLY A 42 -0.61 3.17 -2.52
N ASP A 43 -1.90 3.38 -2.66
CA ASP A 43 -2.85 2.33 -3.02
C ASP A 43 -2.56 1.74 -4.42
N ASN A 44 -3.03 0.52 -4.68
CA ASN A 44 -2.92 -0.05 -6.01
C ASN A 44 -3.78 0.74 -7.01
N GLY A 45 -3.18 1.06 -8.16
CA GLY A 45 -3.81 1.92 -9.17
C GLY A 45 -3.73 3.42 -8.84
N SER A 46 -2.96 3.83 -7.83
CA SER A 46 -2.74 5.25 -7.50
C SER A 46 -1.81 5.97 -8.49
N GLY A 47 -1.07 5.22 -9.33
CA GLY A 47 -0.14 5.81 -10.30
C GLY A 47 1.34 5.60 -9.97
N LYS A 48 1.71 4.72 -9.02
CA LYS A 48 3.11 4.45 -8.65
C LYS A 48 3.95 4.00 -9.86
N SER A 49 3.50 2.96 -10.57
CA SER A 49 4.19 2.46 -11.77
C SER A 49 4.18 3.48 -12.91
N THR A 50 3.12 4.31 -13.03
CA THR A 50 3.07 5.42 -13.98
C THR A 50 4.15 6.45 -13.67
N LEU A 51 4.32 6.80 -12.37
CA LEU A 51 5.39 7.69 -11.94
C LEU A 51 6.76 7.12 -12.31
N LEU A 52 7.03 5.83 -12.05
CA LEU A 52 8.29 5.19 -12.44
C LEU A 52 8.52 5.20 -13.96
N ARG A 53 7.49 4.94 -14.79
CA ARG A 53 7.60 4.97 -16.26
C ARG A 53 7.90 6.37 -16.78
N LEU A 54 7.31 7.41 -16.18
CA LEU A 54 7.64 8.80 -16.48
C LEU A 54 9.10 9.12 -16.14
N LEU A 55 9.58 8.69 -14.95
CA LEU A 55 10.97 8.87 -14.52
C LEU A 55 11.97 8.08 -15.39
N ALA A 56 11.56 6.90 -15.88
CA ALA A 56 12.37 6.09 -16.79
C ALA A 56 12.37 6.62 -18.25
N GLY A 57 11.59 7.68 -18.55
CA GLY A 57 11.42 8.19 -19.90
C GLY A 57 10.68 7.23 -20.85
N ARG A 58 10.00 6.20 -20.29
CA ARG A 58 9.20 5.23 -21.05
C ARG A 58 7.85 5.80 -21.46
N GLU A 59 7.37 6.78 -20.71
CA GLU A 59 6.16 7.54 -21.00
C GLU A 59 6.44 9.04 -20.93
N ARG A 60 5.62 9.82 -21.63
CA ARG A 60 5.65 11.28 -21.55
C ARG A 60 4.45 11.79 -20.76
N PRO A 61 4.61 12.87 -19.99
CA PRO A 61 3.47 13.53 -19.35
C PRO A 61 2.57 14.16 -20.41
N ASP A 62 1.29 14.31 -20.08
CA ASP A 62 0.34 15.01 -20.94
C ASP A 62 0.48 16.53 -20.77
N HIS A 63 0.81 16.98 -19.54
CA HIS A 63 1.14 18.37 -19.19
C HIS A 63 2.30 18.39 -18.18
N GLY A 64 3.00 19.52 -18.13
CA GLY A 64 4.15 19.70 -17.25
C GLY A 64 5.43 19.11 -17.84
N GLU A 65 6.46 19.02 -17.02
CA GLU A 65 7.80 18.58 -17.43
C GLU A 65 8.39 17.59 -16.43
N VAL A 66 9.05 16.56 -16.96
CA VAL A 66 9.87 15.60 -16.21
C VAL A 66 11.30 15.72 -16.69
N ALA A 67 12.17 16.27 -15.84
CA ALA A 67 13.59 16.38 -16.10
C ALA A 67 14.35 15.35 -15.27
N VAL A 68 15.03 14.41 -15.94
CA VAL A 68 15.88 13.39 -15.31
C VAL A 68 17.28 13.52 -15.87
N THR A 69 18.24 13.79 -14.98
CA THR A 69 19.66 13.83 -15.30
C THR A 69 20.35 12.69 -14.58
N ALA A 70 20.85 11.70 -15.32
CA ALA A 70 21.58 10.54 -14.79
C ALA A 70 22.67 10.12 -15.79
N PRO A 71 23.84 10.83 -15.79
CA PRO A 71 24.91 10.55 -16.76
C PRO A 71 25.45 9.12 -16.69
N GLY A 72 25.42 8.50 -15.50
CA GLY A 72 25.82 7.12 -15.27
C GLY A 72 24.76 6.08 -15.68
N GLY A 73 23.68 6.49 -16.37
CA GLY A 73 22.62 5.62 -16.89
C GLY A 73 21.45 5.39 -15.92
N VAL A 74 20.36 4.88 -16.47
CA VAL A 74 19.10 4.56 -15.76
C VAL A 74 18.83 3.08 -15.86
N GLY A 75 18.74 2.40 -14.73
CA GLY A 75 18.24 1.02 -14.63
C GLY A 75 16.75 1.05 -14.25
N HIS A 76 15.93 0.40 -15.05
CA HIS A 76 14.49 0.31 -14.78
C HIS A 76 14.04 -1.14 -14.71
N LEU A 77 13.64 -1.56 -13.51
CA LEU A 77 12.92 -2.80 -13.27
C LEU A 77 11.43 -2.51 -13.36
N ALA A 78 10.78 -2.95 -14.43
CA ALA A 78 9.32 -2.91 -14.56
C ALA A 78 8.69 -4.11 -13.86
N GLN A 79 7.43 -3.98 -13.45
CA GLN A 79 6.65 -5.04 -12.82
C GLN A 79 6.57 -6.32 -13.67
N THR A 80 6.58 -6.17 -15.00
CA THR A 80 6.64 -7.28 -15.95
C THR A 80 7.74 -7.01 -16.97
N LEU A 81 8.46 -8.06 -17.38
CA LEU A 81 9.40 -7.98 -18.51
C LEU A 81 8.62 -7.69 -19.80
N ASP A 82 8.97 -6.58 -20.45
CA ASP A 82 8.39 -6.18 -21.74
C ASP A 82 9.05 -6.97 -22.91
N LEU A 83 9.04 -8.29 -22.79
CA LEU A 83 9.56 -9.23 -23.78
C LEU A 83 8.57 -10.38 -23.98
N PRO A 84 8.40 -10.85 -25.25
CA PRO A 84 7.51 -11.97 -25.52
C PRO A 84 8.06 -13.27 -24.89
N PRO A 85 7.20 -14.25 -24.57
CA PRO A 85 7.63 -15.55 -24.02
C PRO A 85 8.60 -16.33 -24.91
N THR A 86 8.64 -15.99 -26.21
CA THR A 86 9.55 -16.59 -27.21
C THR A 86 10.96 -16.00 -27.16
N ALA A 87 11.15 -14.84 -26.53
CA ALA A 87 12.46 -14.23 -26.35
C ALA A 87 13.36 -15.11 -25.45
N ARG A 88 14.66 -14.91 -25.54
CA ARG A 88 15.67 -15.68 -24.81
C ARG A 88 16.08 -14.95 -23.52
N VAL A 89 16.71 -15.69 -22.61
CA VAL A 89 17.32 -15.14 -21.40
C VAL A 89 18.36 -14.07 -21.77
N GLY A 90 19.18 -14.32 -22.81
CA GLY A 90 20.15 -13.36 -23.33
C GLY A 90 19.52 -12.03 -23.76
N ASP A 91 18.34 -12.07 -24.42
CA ASP A 91 17.63 -10.85 -24.84
C ASP A 91 17.19 -9.99 -23.64
N ALA A 92 16.80 -10.64 -22.53
CA ALA A 92 16.43 -9.93 -21.29
C ALA A 92 17.66 -9.29 -20.62
N VAL A 93 18.80 -9.97 -20.63
CA VAL A 93 20.06 -9.42 -20.11
C VAL A 93 20.51 -8.25 -20.99
N ASP A 94 20.49 -8.38 -22.31
CA ASP A 94 20.87 -7.32 -23.23
C ASP A 94 19.96 -6.09 -23.15
N LEU A 95 18.66 -6.30 -22.90
CA LEU A 95 17.71 -5.21 -22.66
C LEU A 95 18.07 -4.43 -21.38
N ALA A 96 18.37 -5.11 -20.29
CA ALA A 96 18.76 -4.47 -19.03
C ALA A 96 20.15 -3.81 -19.11
N LEU A 97 21.06 -4.35 -19.90
CA LEU A 97 22.40 -3.82 -20.17
C LEU A 97 22.43 -2.87 -21.40
N ALA A 98 21.30 -2.41 -21.91
CA ALA A 98 21.20 -1.67 -23.17
C ALA A 98 22.13 -0.46 -23.25
N ASP A 99 22.30 0.28 -22.16
CA ASP A 99 23.21 1.42 -22.07
C ASP A 99 24.68 1.01 -22.18
N LEU A 100 25.07 -0.09 -21.53
CA LEU A 100 26.42 -0.67 -21.64
C LEU A 100 26.66 -1.19 -23.06
N ARG A 101 25.69 -1.87 -23.65
CA ARG A 101 25.75 -2.33 -25.05
C ARG A 101 25.85 -1.16 -26.04
N ALA A 102 25.15 -0.05 -25.76
CA ALA A 102 25.28 1.17 -26.58
C ALA A 102 26.70 1.77 -26.46
N LEU A 103 27.25 1.76 -25.27
CA LEU A 103 28.62 2.25 -25.03
C LEU A 103 29.66 1.38 -25.74
N GLU A 104 29.52 0.02 -25.67
CA GLU A 104 30.36 -0.91 -26.44
C GLU A 104 30.31 -0.65 -27.95
N ARG A 105 29.09 -0.44 -28.49
CA ARG A 105 28.97 -0.12 -29.95
C ARG A 105 29.67 1.18 -30.31
N ARG A 106 29.57 2.21 -29.46
CA ARG A 106 30.27 3.48 -29.67
C ARG A 106 31.79 3.32 -29.60
N ILE A 107 32.29 2.52 -28.65
CA ILE A 107 33.72 2.19 -28.54
C ILE A 107 34.21 1.50 -29.81
N ARG A 108 33.51 0.42 -30.26
CA ARG A 108 33.89 -0.29 -31.49
C ARG A 108 33.84 0.61 -32.74
N ALA A 109 32.83 1.50 -32.81
CA ALA A 109 32.75 2.47 -33.91
C ALA A 109 33.90 3.49 -33.90
N ALA A 110 34.35 3.92 -32.71
CA ALA A 110 35.52 4.79 -32.57
C ALA A 110 36.81 4.01 -32.92
N GLU A 111 37.00 2.79 -32.45
CA GLU A 111 38.13 1.91 -32.76
C GLU A 111 38.31 1.73 -34.27
N SER A 112 37.26 1.53 -35.03
CA SER A 112 37.32 1.38 -36.50
C SER A 112 37.83 2.62 -37.23
N ARG A 113 37.83 3.78 -36.56
CA ARG A 113 38.27 5.09 -37.13
C ARG A 113 39.62 5.57 -36.57
N LEU A 114 40.21 4.88 -35.60
CA LEU A 114 41.44 5.32 -34.93
C LEU A 114 42.61 5.60 -35.92
N HIS A 115 42.68 4.90 -37.05
CA HIS A 115 43.70 5.08 -38.05
C HIS A 115 43.65 6.46 -38.80
N ARG A 116 42.55 7.22 -38.61
CA ARG A 116 42.32 8.57 -39.16
C ARG A 116 41.89 9.56 -38.09
N ALA A 117 42.04 9.21 -36.81
CA ALA A 117 41.54 10.01 -35.71
C ALA A 117 42.39 11.27 -35.50
N GLU A 118 41.72 12.37 -35.33
CA GLU A 118 42.30 13.63 -34.85
C GLU A 118 42.48 13.58 -33.32
N PRO A 119 43.26 14.46 -32.71
CA PRO A 119 43.48 14.45 -31.25
C PRO A 119 42.18 14.53 -30.44
N GLU A 120 41.16 15.23 -30.94
CA GLU A 120 39.83 15.32 -30.30
C GLU A 120 39.11 13.97 -30.31
N ASP A 121 39.20 13.18 -31.38
CA ASP A 121 38.62 11.84 -31.50
C ASP A 121 39.28 10.87 -30.50
N LEU A 122 40.59 11.00 -30.29
CA LEU A 122 41.35 10.19 -29.32
C LEU A 122 40.89 10.49 -27.88
N LEU A 123 40.66 11.76 -27.55
CA LEU A 123 40.14 12.17 -26.25
C LEU A 123 38.72 11.61 -26.06
N ALA A 124 37.84 11.77 -27.05
CA ALA A 124 36.49 11.22 -27.02
C ALA A 124 36.46 9.69 -26.88
N TYR A 125 37.38 8.97 -27.53
CA TYR A 125 37.55 7.52 -27.36
C TYR A 125 38.01 7.17 -25.93
N GLY A 126 38.95 7.92 -25.37
CA GLY A 126 39.42 7.80 -23.98
C GLY A 126 38.26 7.97 -22.99
N ASP A 127 37.42 8.97 -23.19
CA ASP A 127 36.22 9.21 -22.37
C ASP A 127 35.20 8.05 -22.43
N LEU A 128 35.00 7.46 -23.61
CA LEU A 128 34.13 6.29 -23.79
C LEU A 128 34.66 5.07 -23.03
N LEU A 129 35.98 4.81 -23.13
CA LEU A 129 36.63 3.72 -22.39
C LEU A 129 36.52 3.93 -20.89
N ALA A 130 36.84 5.13 -20.40
CA ALA A 130 36.76 5.47 -18.99
C ALA A 130 35.34 5.31 -18.46
N ALA A 131 34.32 5.71 -19.25
CA ALA A 131 32.91 5.53 -18.90
C ALA A 131 32.51 4.04 -18.83
N TYR A 132 33.00 3.21 -19.76
CA TYR A 132 32.73 1.76 -19.79
C TYR A 132 33.41 1.05 -18.62
N GLU A 133 34.66 1.36 -18.33
CA GLU A 133 35.43 0.82 -17.19
C GLU A 133 34.82 1.25 -15.84
N ALA A 134 34.43 2.52 -15.71
CA ALA A 134 33.79 3.05 -14.50
C ALA A 134 32.49 2.30 -14.14
N ARG A 135 31.78 1.77 -15.15
CA ARG A 135 30.57 0.95 -14.99
C ARG A 135 30.86 -0.55 -14.94
N GLY A 136 32.15 -0.95 -14.91
CA GLY A 136 32.54 -2.35 -14.89
C GLY A 136 32.00 -3.15 -16.09
N GLY A 137 31.99 -2.54 -17.29
CA GLY A 137 31.34 -3.11 -18.47
C GLY A 137 31.83 -4.51 -18.84
N HIS A 138 33.16 -4.79 -18.70
CA HIS A 138 33.75 -6.09 -18.96
C HIS A 138 33.21 -7.25 -18.12
N ASP A 139 32.69 -6.94 -16.93
CA ASP A 139 32.23 -7.94 -15.97
C ASP A 139 30.69 -8.00 -15.83
N ALA A 140 29.96 -7.26 -16.64
CA ALA A 140 28.52 -7.09 -16.50
C ALA A 140 27.76 -8.44 -16.53
N GLU A 141 28.06 -9.33 -17.45
CA GLU A 141 27.41 -10.65 -17.56
C GLU A 141 27.76 -11.54 -16.35
N ARG A 142 29.03 -11.53 -15.90
CA ARG A 142 29.42 -12.27 -14.69
C ARG A 142 28.71 -11.76 -13.46
N ARG A 143 28.50 -10.43 -13.37
CA ARG A 143 27.70 -9.81 -12.29
C ARG A 143 26.25 -10.26 -12.35
N VAL A 144 25.62 -10.37 -13.54
CA VAL A 144 24.26 -10.89 -13.67
C VAL A 144 24.16 -12.30 -13.07
N ALA A 145 25.06 -13.20 -13.46
CA ALA A 145 25.09 -14.58 -12.96
C ALA A 145 25.32 -14.63 -11.43
N ALA A 146 26.23 -13.79 -10.90
CA ALA A 146 26.50 -13.70 -9.48
C ALA A 146 25.28 -13.17 -8.70
N THR A 147 24.64 -12.13 -9.22
CA THR A 147 23.43 -11.52 -8.62
C THR A 147 22.26 -12.51 -8.62
N LEU A 148 22.04 -13.26 -9.72
CA LEU A 148 21.01 -14.29 -9.80
C LEU A 148 21.16 -15.35 -8.70
N ARG A 149 22.39 -15.81 -8.46
CA ARG A 149 22.65 -16.76 -7.36
C ARG A 149 22.31 -16.18 -5.99
N ARG A 150 22.59 -14.90 -5.77
CA ARG A 150 22.23 -14.19 -4.53
C ARG A 150 20.74 -14.00 -4.37
N LEU A 151 20.01 -13.90 -5.48
CA LEU A 151 18.54 -13.83 -5.49
C LEU A 151 17.86 -15.22 -5.44
N GLY A 152 18.61 -16.29 -5.12
CA GLY A 152 18.05 -17.62 -4.90
C GLY A 152 17.94 -18.49 -6.17
N GLU A 153 18.43 -18.05 -7.34
CA GLU A 153 18.49 -18.90 -8.54
C GLU A 153 19.77 -19.75 -8.52
N ARG A 154 19.61 -21.03 -8.24
CA ARG A 154 20.74 -21.95 -8.08
C ARG A 154 21.25 -22.54 -9.40
N ALA A 155 20.41 -22.59 -10.42
CA ALA A 155 20.77 -23.12 -11.73
C ALA A 155 21.43 -22.01 -12.58
N GLU A 156 22.49 -22.36 -13.31
CA GLU A 156 22.99 -21.49 -14.36
C GLU A 156 21.92 -21.36 -15.45
N LEU A 157 21.56 -20.11 -15.77
CA LEU A 157 20.60 -19.86 -16.84
C LEU A 157 21.34 -19.88 -18.18
N ASP A 158 20.97 -20.84 -19.02
CA ASP A 158 21.40 -20.86 -20.40
C ASP A 158 20.88 -19.59 -21.13
N PRO A 159 21.76 -18.76 -21.72
CA PRO A 159 21.35 -17.55 -22.45
C PRO A 159 20.36 -17.82 -23.59
N ASP A 160 20.42 -19.02 -24.20
CA ASP A 160 19.55 -19.44 -25.29
C ASP A 160 18.18 -19.97 -24.83
N ARG A 161 18.01 -20.18 -23.54
CA ARG A 161 16.75 -20.65 -22.95
C ARG A 161 15.63 -19.62 -23.16
N ARG A 162 14.44 -20.10 -23.56
CA ARG A 162 13.26 -19.22 -23.77
C ARG A 162 12.69 -18.73 -22.44
N LEU A 163 12.35 -17.45 -22.35
CA LEU A 163 11.74 -16.82 -21.17
C LEU A 163 10.42 -17.50 -20.77
N GLY A 164 9.63 -17.97 -21.74
CA GLY A 164 8.37 -18.68 -21.49
C GLY A 164 8.52 -19.98 -20.71
N THR A 165 9.73 -20.58 -20.66
CA THR A 165 10.01 -21.80 -19.89
C THR A 165 10.42 -21.52 -18.44
N LEU A 166 10.65 -20.26 -18.09
CA LEU A 166 10.93 -19.83 -16.72
C LEU A 166 9.61 -19.65 -15.94
N SER A 167 9.64 -19.92 -14.65
CA SER A 167 8.56 -19.53 -13.74
C SER A 167 8.42 -18.00 -13.69
N GLY A 168 7.26 -17.49 -13.24
CA GLY A 168 7.09 -16.05 -13.01
C GLY A 168 8.19 -15.48 -12.13
N GLY A 169 8.45 -16.09 -10.98
CA GLY A 169 9.52 -15.67 -10.06
C GLY A 169 10.93 -15.77 -10.68
N GLY A 170 11.20 -16.77 -11.53
CA GLY A 170 12.47 -16.86 -12.25
C GLY A 170 12.68 -15.69 -13.22
N ARG A 171 11.62 -15.27 -13.90
CA ARG A 171 11.66 -14.08 -14.78
C ARG A 171 11.85 -12.77 -13.99
N SER A 172 11.16 -12.61 -12.86
CA SER A 172 11.31 -11.45 -11.98
C SER A 172 12.74 -11.35 -11.44
N ARG A 173 13.30 -12.48 -10.96
CA ARG A 173 14.68 -12.52 -10.45
C ARG A 173 15.72 -12.22 -11.54
N LEU A 174 15.52 -12.74 -12.76
CA LEU A 174 16.39 -12.44 -13.90
C LEU A 174 16.38 -10.94 -14.23
N ALA A 175 15.20 -10.33 -14.32
CA ALA A 175 15.08 -8.91 -14.60
C ALA A 175 15.76 -8.05 -13.54
N LEU A 176 15.54 -8.36 -12.26
CA LEU A 176 16.16 -7.67 -11.14
C LEU A 176 17.68 -7.82 -11.18
N ALA A 177 18.19 -9.06 -11.35
CA ALA A 177 19.63 -9.32 -11.42
C ALA A 177 20.31 -8.54 -12.56
N ALA A 178 19.71 -8.54 -13.73
CA ALA A 178 20.24 -7.84 -14.89
C ALA A 178 20.23 -6.29 -14.68
N THR A 179 19.16 -5.76 -14.08
CA THR A 179 19.03 -4.33 -13.74
C THR A 179 20.09 -3.90 -12.73
N LEU A 180 20.31 -4.68 -11.66
CA LEU A 180 21.31 -4.38 -10.63
C LEU A 180 22.75 -4.51 -11.16
N ALA A 181 23.00 -5.53 -11.98
CA ALA A 181 24.32 -5.80 -12.55
C ALA A 181 24.81 -4.72 -13.53
N ALA A 182 23.89 -3.91 -14.09
CA ALA A 182 24.22 -2.76 -14.93
C ALA A 182 24.91 -1.63 -14.15
N GLU A 183 24.84 -1.62 -12.83
CA GLU A 183 25.36 -0.57 -11.92
C GLU A 183 25.01 0.86 -12.39
N PRO A 184 23.75 1.17 -12.74
CA PRO A 184 23.38 2.49 -13.21
C PRO A 184 23.44 3.53 -12.08
N GLU A 185 23.55 4.81 -12.42
CA GLU A 185 23.51 5.89 -11.43
C GLU A 185 22.11 6.09 -10.81
N LEU A 186 21.06 5.84 -11.59
CA LEU A 186 19.66 5.88 -11.17
C LEU A 186 19.04 4.50 -11.28
N LEU A 187 18.59 3.95 -10.16
CA LEU A 187 17.81 2.72 -10.09
C LEU A 187 16.33 3.05 -9.86
N LEU A 188 15.48 2.60 -10.77
CA LEU A 188 14.01 2.68 -10.70
C LEU A 188 13.48 1.25 -10.58
N LEU A 189 12.92 0.89 -9.41
CA LEU A 189 12.54 -0.48 -9.08
C LEU A 189 11.04 -0.57 -8.77
N ASP A 190 10.30 -1.37 -9.53
CA ASP A 190 8.87 -1.62 -9.29
C ASP A 190 8.68 -2.98 -8.61
N GLU A 191 8.32 -2.98 -7.32
CA GLU A 191 8.12 -4.14 -6.45
C GLU A 191 9.30 -5.13 -6.44
N PRO A 192 10.55 -4.67 -6.14
CA PRO A 192 11.75 -5.50 -6.27
C PRO A 192 11.84 -6.64 -5.27
N THR A 193 11.03 -6.65 -4.21
CA THR A 193 11.00 -7.68 -3.17
C THR A 193 10.05 -8.83 -3.51
N ASN A 194 9.21 -8.69 -4.55
CA ASN A 194 8.30 -9.76 -4.96
C ASN A 194 9.08 -10.97 -5.46
N ASP A 195 8.57 -12.15 -5.20
CA ASP A 195 9.15 -13.45 -5.59
C ASP A 195 10.55 -13.77 -5.01
N LEU A 196 11.01 -12.99 -4.02
CA LEU A 196 12.24 -13.22 -3.27
C LEU A 196 11.95 -13.89 -1.93
N ASP A 197 12.86 -14.75 -1.48
CA ASP A 197 12.88 -15.25 -0.11
C ASP A 197 13.54 -14.22 0.85
N ASP A 198 13.46 -14.49 2.14
CA ASP A 198 13.97 -13.57 3.16
C ASP A 198 15.49 -13.32 3.05
N GLU A 199 16.28 -14.32 2.59
CA GLU A 199 17.72 -14.21 2.40
C GLU A 199 18.04 -13.30 1.20
N ALA A 200 17.35 -13.51 0.08
CA ALA A 200 17.50 -12.70 -1.12
C ALA A 200 17.09 -11.24 -0.87
N VAL A 201 16.00 -11.02 -0.11
CA VAL A 201 15.59 -9.64 0.24
C VAL A 201 16.62 -8.98 1.16
N ALA A 202 17.16 -9.68 2.15
CA ALA A 202 18.20 -9.13 3.03
C ALA A 202 19.45 -8.74 2.22
N TRP A 203 19.87 -9.59 1.28
CA TRP A 203 20.96 -9.28 0.37
C TRP A 203 20.65 -8.05 -0.52
N LEU A 204 19.43 -7.96 -1.06
CA LEU A 204 19.00 -6.81 -1.87
C LEU A 204 19.05 -5.51 -1.05
N GLU A 205 18.56 -5.54 0.19
CA GLU A 205 18.63 -4.39 1.10
C GLU A 205 20.07 -3.91 1.29
N GLU A 206 21.01 -4.83 1.59
CA GLU A 206 22.43 -4.51 1.75
C GLU A 206 23.04 -3.95 0.46
N HIS A 207 22.71 -4.56 -0.69
CA HIS A 207 23.17 -4.10 -1.99
C HIS A 207 22.71 -2.66 -2.30
N LEU A 208 21.44 -2.33 -2.04
CA LEU A 208 20.88 -1.00 -2.25
C LEU A 208 21.39 0.03 -1.24
N LEU A 209 21.72 -0.39 -0.01
CA LEU A 209 22.38 0.47 0.97
C LEU A 209 23.81 0.83 0.55
N ALA A 210 24.51 -0.10 -0.08
CA ALA A 210 25.87 0.10 -0.61
C ALA A 210 25.89 0.87 -1.95
N HIS A 211 24.74 0.96 -2.63
CA HIS A 211 24.62 1.65 -3.91
C HIS A 211 24.87 3.15 -3.74
N ARG A 212 25.77 3.72 -4.55
CA ARG A 212 26.20 5.12 -4.44
C ARG A 212 25.34 6.10 -5.24
N GLY A 213 24.51 5.58 -6.14
CA GLY A 213 23.59 6.36 -6.95
C GLY A 213 22.27 6.64 -6.23
N THR A 214 21.30 7.11 -6.99
CA THR A 214 19.94 7.39 -6.54
C THR A 214 19.06 6.15 -6.75
N VAL A 215 18.24 5.80 -5.77
CA VAL A 215 17.31 4.68 -5.84
C VAL A 215 15.89 5.20 -5.66
N VAL A 216 14.98 4.81 -6.55
CA VAL A 216 13.53 5.02 -6.40
C VAL A 216 12.86 3.65 -6.48
N ALA A 217 12.29 3.19 -5.37
CA ALA A 217 11.67 1.87 -5.29
C ALA A 217 10.19 1.99 -4.91
N VAL A 218 9.31 1.42 -5.74
CA VAL A 218 7.91 1.16 -5.38
C VAL A 218 7.90 -0.16 -4.63
N THR A 219 7.38 -0.19 -3.42
CA THR A 219 7.20 -1.44 -2.68
C THR A 219 6.16 -1.32 -1.58
N HIS A 220 5.56 -2.44 -1.23
CA HIS A 220 4.68 -2.60 -0.07
C HIS A 220 5.41 -3.22 1.14
N ASP A 221 6.67 -3.65 0.98
CA ASP A 221 7.48 -4.20 2.08
C ASP A 221 7.93 -3.08 3.04
N ARG A 222 7.30 -3.04 4.20
CA ARG A 222 7.53 -2.01 5.21
C ARG A 222 8.89 -2.13 5.90
N LEU A 223 9.45 -3.34 6.02
CA LEU A 223 10.80 -3.52 6.53
C LEU A 223 11.84 -3.00 5.54
N PHE A 224 11.65 -3.27 4.25
CA PHE A 224 12.48 -2.70 3.20
C PHE A 224 12.41 -1.16 3.23
N LEU A 225 11.20 -0.59 3.31
CA LEU A 225 11.03 0.87 3.41
C LEU A 225 11.77 1.44 4.63
N ASP A 226 11.67 0.81 5.78
CA ASP A 226 12.29 1.27 7.03
C ASP A 226 13.82 1.19 6.98
N ARG A 227 14.38 0.14 6.38
CA ARG A 227 15.83 -0.08 6.32
C ARG A 227 16.52 0.69 5.21
N VAL A 228 15.92 0.75 4.02
CA VAL A 228 16.59 1.24 2.82
C VAL A 228 16.30 2.72 2.56
N THR A 229 15.07 3.19 2.82
CA THR A 229 14.66 4.51 2.33
C THR A 229 15.05 5.67 3.25
N THR A 230 15.50 6.77 2.65
CA THR A 230 15.75 8.06 3.33
C THR A 230 14.59 9.04 3.13
N THR A 231 13.78 8.81 2.13
CA THR A 231 12.64 9.65 1.73
C THR A 231 11.50 8.74 1.28
N VAL A 232 10.26 9.13 1.58
CA VAL A 232 9.06 8.45 1.07
C VAL A 232 8.23 9.43 0.24
N LEU A 233 7.82 8.99 -0.95
CA LEU A 233 6.82 9.65 -1.79
C LEU A 233 5.52 8.87 -1.71
N GLU A 234 4.48 9.49 -1.20
CA GLU A 234 3.13 8.93 -1.17
C GLU A 234 2.33 9.41 -2.39
N VAL A 235 1.88 8.46 -3.19
CA VAL A 235 0.99 8.74 -4.32
C VAL A 235 -0.45 8.59 -3.84
N ASP A 236 -1.13 9.73 -3.66
CA ASP A 236 -2.51 9.79 -3.16
C ASP A 236 -3.49 9.52 -4.31
N HIS A 237 -4.23 8.41 -4.22
CA HIS A 237 -5.19 7.99 -5.24
C HIS A 237 -6.35 8.97 -5.42
N ASP A 238 -6.87 9.51 -4.32
CA ASP A 238 -8.07 10.36 -4.33
C ASP A 238 -7.76 11.77 -4.82
N ARG A 239 -6.61 12.30 -4.37
CA ARG A 239 -6.13 13.63 -4.76
C ARG A 239 -5.30 13.63 -6.03
N ARG A 240 -4.81 12.46 -6.46
CA ARG A 240 -3.96 12.26 -7.66
C ARG A 240 -2.65 13.05 -7.58
N THR A 241 -2.19 13.32 -6.38
CA THR A 241 -0.98 14.10 -6.08
C THR A 241 0.08 13.24 -5.44
N VAL A 242 1.32 13.76 -5.41
CA VAL A 242 2.44 13.11 -4.72
C VAL A 242 2.86 13.97 -3.54
N ARG A 243 2.97 13.35 -2.36
CA ARG A 243 3.48 13.98 -1.14
C ARG A 243 4.83 13.42 -0.77
N ARG A 244 5.73 14.29 -0.35
CA ARG A 244 7.08 13.93 0.06
C ARG A 244 7.21 13.97 1.58
N TYR A 245 7.78 12.91 2.15
CA TYR A 245 8.13 12.78 3.56
C TYR A 245 9.63 12.52 3.69
N GLY A 246 10.31 13.34 4.49
CA GLY A 246 11.70 13.12 4.87
C GLY A 246 11.84 12.10 6.01
N ASN A 247 13.08 11.75 6.37
CA ASN A 247 13.39 10.79 7.44
C ASN A 247 12.84 9.37 7.18
N GLY A 248 12.81 8.95 5.90
CA GLY A 248 12.42 7.62 5.50
C GLY A 248 11.01 7.23 5.91
N TYR A 249 10.80 5.94 6.14
CA TYR A 249 9.49 5.40 6.49
C TYR A 249 9.00 5.86 7.87
N ALA A 250 9.91 6.07 8.83
CA ALA A 250 9.55 6.61 10.14
C ALA A 250 8.98 8.03 10.03
N GLY A 251 9.57 8.87 9.17
CA GLY A 251 9.04 10.22 8.89
C GLY A 251 7.66 10.19 8.22
N TYR A 252 7.45 9.26 7.30
CA TYR A 252 6.13 9.01 6.69
C TYR A 252 5.07 8.68 7.75
N ARG A 253 5.35 7.74 8.64
CA ARG A 253 4.43 7.34 9.72
C ARG A 253 4.09 8.53 10.64
N THR A 254 5.11 9.27 11.08
CA THR A 254 4.94 10.45 11.93
C THR A 254 4.11 11.53 11.23
N GLY A 255 4.40 11.80 9.95
CA GLY A 255 3.66 12.77 9.14
C GLY A 255 2.18 12.40 8.97
N ARG A 256 1.89 11.14 8.71
CA ARG A 256 0.51 10.62 8.59
C ARG A 256 -0.24 10.72 9.93
N ALA A 257 0.39 10.36 11.04
CA ALA A 257 -0.19 10.49 12.37
C ALA A 257 -0.51 11.95 12.71
N ALA A 258 0.41 12.87 12.40
CA ALA A 258 0.20 14.30 12.61
C ALA A 258 -0.94 14.86 11.74
N GLU A 259 -1.06 14.43 10.48
CA GLU A 259 -2.16 14.81 9.59
C GLU A 259 -3.51 14.32 10.12
N ARG A 260 -3.57 13.05 10.58
CA ARG A 260 -4.78 12.48 11.20
C ARG A 260 -5.21 13.29 12.42
N ALA A 261 -4.28 13.53 13.34
CA ALA A 261 -4.54 14.33 14.54
C ALA A 261 -4.97 15.77 14.23
N ARG A 262 -4.46 16.35 13.13
CA ARG A 262 -4.91 17.66 12.65
C ARG A 262 -6.35 17.63 12.17
N ARG A 263 -6.72 16.64 11.34
CA ARG A 263 -8.11 16.47 10.84
C ARG A 263 -9.10 16.22 11.97
N GLU A 264 -8.71 15.44 12.97
CA GLU A 264 -9.52 15.20 14.17
C GLU A 264 -9.80 16.52 14.91
N ARG A 265 -8.76 17.34 15.17
CA ARG A 265 -8.91 18.64 15.82
C ARG A 265 -9.76 19.63 15.00
N GLU A 266 -9.53 19.70 13.67
CA GLU A 266 -10.31 20.57 12.78
C GLU A 266 -11.80 20.20 12.80
N TYR A 267 -12.10 18.90 12.81
CA TYR A 267 -13.48 18.39 12.89
C TYR A 267 -14.12 18.67 14.27
N GLU A 268 -13.39 18.44 15.35
CA GLU A 268 -13.87 18.76 16.70
C GLU A 268 -14.15 20.24 16.88
N GLN A 269 -13.25 21.10 16.42
CA GLN A 269 -13.44 22.56 16.45
C GLN A 269 -14.68 22.98 15.63
N TRP A 270 -14.84 22.45 14.43
CA TRP A 270 -16.01 22.70 13.61
C TRP A 270 -17.29 22.23 14.31
N ARG A 271 -17.30 21.05 14.92
CA ARG A 271 -18.45 20.55 15.69
C ARG A 271 -18.79 21.44 16.90
N GLU A 272 -17.79 21.96 17.59
CA GLU A 272 -17.98 22.89 18.70
C GLU A 272 -18.56 24.22 18.22
N GLU A 273 -18.02 24.76 17.12
CA GLU A 273 -18.54 25.98 16.51
C GLU A 273 -20.00 25.84 16.04
N VAL A 274 -20.35 24.69 15.44
CA VAL A 274 -21.74 24.41 15.05
C VAL A 274 -22.64 24.36 16.28
N ARG A 275 -22.27 23.59 17.31
CA ARG A 275 -23.06 23.49 18.56
C ARG A 275 -23.24 24.84 19.26
N ASP A 276 -22.20 25.67 19.26
CA ASP A 276 -22.26 27.00 19.86
C ASP A 276 -23.18 27.95 19.07
N ALA A 277 -23.08 27.88 17.72
CA ALA A 277 -23.96 28.65 16.85
C ALA A 277 -25.42 28.21 16.96
N GLU A 278 -25.69 26.89 17.04
CA GLU A 278 -27.03 26.31 17.26
C GLU A 278 -27.62 26.79 18.58
N ARG A 279 -26.89 26.68 19.71
CA ARG A 279 -27.33 27.14 21.04
C ARG A 279 -27.70 28.60 21.04
N LEU A 280 -26.90 29.44 20.36
CA LEU A 280 -27.18 30.87 20.26
C LEU A 280 -28.33 31.16 19.30
N ALA A 281 -28.45 30.44 18.19
CA ALA A 281 -29.51 30.60 17.19
C ALA A 281 -30.90 30.20 17.74
N ASP A 282 -30.95 29.16 18.61
CA ASP A 282 -32.16 28.65 19.25
C ASP A 282 -32.61 29.47 20.45
N THR A 283 -31.77 30.42 20.88
CA THR A 283 -32.17 31.33 21.97
C THR A 283 -33.43 32.08 21.58
N ASN A 284 -34.52 31.83 22.32
CA ASN A 284 -35.84 32.35 21.99
C ASN A 284 -35.88 33.87 22.20
N ILE A 285 -35.99 34.65 21.13
CA ILE A 285 -36.15 36.09 21.16
C ILE A 285 -37.41 36.48 21.95
N GLY A 286 -38.43 35.63 21.99
CA GLY A 286 -39.67 35.83 22.73
C GLY A 286 -39.49 35.99 24.23
N ARG A 287 -38.47 35.38 24.86
CA ARG A 287 -38.12 35.61 26.27
C ARG A 287 -37.64 37.03 26.54
N PHE A 288 -37.04 37.69 25.56
CA PHE A 288 -36.61 39.09 25.67
C PHE A 288 -37.70 40.08 25.26
N ALA A 289 -38.71 39.66 24.49
CA ALA A 289 -39.87 40.44 24.09
C ALA A 289 -40.92 40.57 25.21
N ALA A 290 -40.86 39.69 26.22
CA ALA A 290 -41.77 39.70 27.38
C ALA A 290 -41.46 40.82 28.39
N ILE A 291 -40.48 41.69 28.14
CA ILE A 291 -40.25 42.91 28.94
C ILE A 291 -41.40 43.86 28.59
N PRO A 292 -42.27 44.26 29.58
CA PRO A 292 -43.43 45.06 29.31
C PRO A 292 -43.08 46.38 28.60
N ARG A 293 -43.74 46.67 27.47
CA ARG A 293 -43.56 47.88 26.68
C ARG A 293 -44.03 49.18 27.43
N LYS A 294 -44.76 49.00 28.53
CA LYS A 294 -45.20 50.09 29.42
C LYS A 294 -44.62 49.87 30.82
N LEU A 295 -43.56 50.59 31.15
CA LEU A 295 -43.09 50.76 32.53
C LEU A 295 -44.01 51.70 33.27
N PRO A 296 -44.25 51.50 34.60
CA PRO A 296 -45.02 52.44 35.43
C PRO A 296 -44.42 53.83 35.36
N ARG A 297 -45.31 54.88 35.40
CA ARG A 297 -44.92 56.29 35.45
C ARG A 297 -44.06 56.53 36.68
N GLY A 298 -42.75 56.71 36.51
CA GLY A 298 -41.78 56.91 37.59
C GLY A 298 -40.34 56.45 37.32
N PHE A 299 -40.12 55.74 36.24
CA PHE A 299 -38.74 55.30 35.88
C PHE A 299 -38.06 56.27 34.91
N SER A 300 -36.90 56.78 35.32
CA SER A 300 -36.08 57.67 34.48
C SER A 300 -35.77 57.02 33.14
N GLY A 301 -35.81 57.75 32.01
CA GLY A 301 -35.65 57.28 30.64
C GLY A 301 -34.37 56.49 30.35
N ALA A 302 -33.37 56.58 31.25
CA ALA A 302 -32.11 55.82 31.15
C ALA A 302 -32.27 54.26 31.29
N GLY A 303 -33.26 53.82 32.11
CA GLY A 303 -33.52 52.36 32.28
C GLY A 303 -34.18 51.75 31.07
N ALA A 304 -35.12 52.44 30.43
CA ALA A 304 -35.79 51.96 29.21
C ALA A 304 -34.83 51.94 27.97
N PHE A 305 -33.92 52.92 27.93
CA PHE A 305 -32.90 52.98 26.88
C PHE A 305 -31.88 51.81 27.02
N ARG A 306 -31.39 51.50 28.23
CA ARG A 306 -30.51 50.37 28.52
C ARG A 306 -31.18 49.01 28.24
N ALA A 307 -32.48 48.88 28.56
CA ALA A 307 -33.23 47.64 28.25
C ALA A 307 -33.37 47.43 26.73
N ARG A 308 -33.71 48.45 25.95
CA ARG A 308 -33.80 48.42 24.48
C ARG A 308 -32.44 48.14 23.82
N SER A 309 -31.37 48.77 24.30
CA SER A 309 -30.01 48.54 23.81
C SER A 309 -29.56 47.11 24.04
N ARG A 310 -29.88 46.50 25.21
CA ARG A 310 -29.60 45.06 25.48
C ARG A 310 -30.40 44.11 24.59
N THR A 311 -31.68 44.44 24.30
CA THR A 311 -32.55 43.64 23.41
C THR A 311 -32.07 43.68 21.95
N HIS A 312 -31.65 44.88 21.48
CA HIS A 312 -31.07 45.02 20.13
C HIS A 312 -29.74 44.29 20.00
N GLY A 313 -28.88 44.33 21.02
CA GLY A 313 -27.63 43.59 21.06
C GLY A 313 -27.83 42.06 21.09
N ALA A 314 -28.87 41.57 21.78
CA ALA A 314 -29.21 40.13 21.79
C ALA A 314 -29.75 39.67 20.43
N ALA A 315 -30.66 40.44 19.81
CA ALA A 315 -31.21 40.14 18.49
C ALA A 315 -30.11 40.12 17.38
N SER A 316 -29.15 41.07 17.48
CA SER A 316 -27.99 41.10 16.57
C SER A 316 -27.10 39.86 16.72
N ARG A 317 -26.82 39.42 17.97
CA ARG A 317 -26.04 38.20 18.23
C ARG A 317 -26.71 36.94 17.72
N ILE A 318 -28.03 36.80 17.87
CA ILE A 318 -28.80 35.69 17.37
C ILE A 318 -28.77 35.65 15.82
N ARG A 319 -28.90 36.80 15.17
CA ARG A 319 -28.80 36.90 13.71
C ARG A 319 -27.41 36.48 13.23
N ALA A 320 -26.36 37.01 13.84
CA ALA A 320 -24.98 36.65 13.54
C ALA A 320 -24.72 35.15 13.78
N ALA A 321 -25.29 34.54 14.82
CA ALA A 321 -25.20 33.12 15.09
C ALA A 321 -25.89 32.30 14.00
N ARG A 322 -27.05 32.69 13.51
CA ARG A 322 -27.76 32.03 12.39
C ARG A 322 -27.00 32.13 11.09
N GLU A 323 -26.43 33.30 10.79
CA GLU A 323 -25.57 33.46 9.60
C GLU A 323 -24.29 32.63 9.70
N ARG A 324 -23.68 32.54 10.91
CA ARG A 324 -22.52 31.68 11.16
C ARG A 324 -22.89 30.19 10.99
N LEU A 325 -24.00 29.75 11.56
CA LEU A 325 -24.51 28.40 11.43
C LEU A 325 -24.74 28.03 9.95
N ALA A 326 -25.42 28.93 9.22
CA ALA A 326 -25.65 28.71 7.78
C ALA A 326 -24.34 28.56 6.98
N ARG A 327 -23.30 29.35 7.32
CA ARG A 327 -21.98 29.21 6.67
C ARG A 327 -21.28 27.91 7.05
N LEU A 328 -21.30 27.53 8.33
CA LEU A 328 -20.67 26.26 8.81
C LEU A 328 -21.35 25.02 8.24
N THR A 329 -22.68 25.06 8.08
CA THR A 329 -23.44 23.95 7.49
C THR A 329 -23.35 23.89 5.96
N ALA A 330 -23.11 25.03 5.29
CA ALA A 330 -22.87 25.05 3.84
C ALA A 330 -21.51 24.45 3.44
N HIS A 331 -20.52 24.50 4.36
CA HIS A 331 -19.18 23.98 4.13
C HIS A 331 -18.76 23.08 5.31
N PRO A 332 -19.36 21.90 5.45
CA PRO A 332 -19.07 21.01 6.57
C PRO A 332 -17.63 20.46 6.46
N VAL A 333 -16.93 20.42 7.60
CA VAL A 333 -15.67 19.69 7.70
C VAL A 333 -16.00 18.19 7.70
N PRO A 334 -15.43 17.40 6.79
CA PRO A 334 -15.71 15.97 6.75
C PRO A 334 -15.19 15.29 8.03
N PRO A 335 -15.93 14.32 8.58
CA PRO A 335 -15.48 13.57 9.75
C PRO A 335 -14.17 12.83 9.44
N PRO A 336 -13.25 12.72 10.41
CA PRO A 336 -12.07 11.90 10.24
C PRO A 336 -12.45 10.42 10.05
N PRO A 337 -11.68 9.64 9.26
CA PRO A 337 -11.93 8.22 9.10
C PRO A 337 -11.92 7.50 10.45
N ARG A 338 -12.91 6.64 10.67
CA ARG A 338 -12.96 5.80 11.87
C ARG A 338 -11.89 4.72 11.81
N PRO A 339 -11.24 4.38 12.94
CA PRO A 339 -10.29 3.28 12.97
C PRO A 339 -10.99 1.95 12.67
N LEU A 340 -10.27 1.01 12.05
CA LEU A 340 -10.75 -0.36 11.89
C LEU A 340 -10.85 -1.01 13.27
N VAL A 341 -11.96 -1.66 13.59
CA VAL A 341 -12.17 -2.39 14.84
C VAL A 341 -12.89 -3.69 14.52
N PHE A 342 -12.23 -4.82 14.75
CA PHE A 342 -12.91 -6.12 14.69
C PHE A 342 -13.61 -6.38 16.02
N THR A 343 -14.93 -6.55 15.97
CA THR A 343 -15.73 -6.90 17.15
C THR A 343 -15.73 -8.41 17.33
N GLY A 344 -14.96 -8.88 18.32
CA GLY A 344 -15.07 -10.23 18.87
C GLY A 344 -15.75 -10.13 20.24
N ARG A 345 -16.83 -10.87 20.49
CA ARG A 345 -17.39 -10.97 21.84
C ARG A 345 -16.88 -12.24 22.52
N PHE A 346 -15.99 -12.05 23.51
CA PHE A 346 -15.95 -12.97 24.61
C PHE A 346 -17.14 -12.63 25.53
N THR A 347 -18.14 -13.49 25.61
CA THR A 347 -19.04 -13.47 26.73
C THR A 347 -18.31 -14.16 27.87
N ASP A 348 -17.58 -13.38 28.70
CA ASP A 348 -17.26 -13.81 30.05
C ASP A 348 -18.61 -14.11 30.72
N GLY A 349 -18.76 -15.32 31.24
CA GLY A 349 -19.98 -15.83 31.85
C GLY A 349 -20.36 -15.15 33.19
N SER A 350 -20.19 -13.83 33.35
CA SER A 350 -20.43 -13.08 34.58
C SER A 350 -21.58 -12.08 34.58
N ASP A 351 -22.30 -11.88 33.44
CA ASP A 351 -23.50 -11.03 33.48
C ASP A 351 -24.77 -11.81 33.21
N GLY A 352 -25.56 -11.86 34.26
CA GLY A 352 -26.70 -12.71 34.46
C GLY A 352 -27.89 -12.55 33.52
N ALA A 353 -28.61 -13.63 33.42
CA ALA A 353 -30.06 -13.80 33.16
C ALA A 353 -30.58 -13.29 31.80
N GLY A 354 -30.43 -14.16 30.81
CA GLY A 354 -31.17 -14.16 29.54
C GLY A 354 -30.93 -15.50 28.84
N ALA A 355 -31.47 -16.59 29.40
CA ALA A 355 -31.24 -17.95 28.94
C ALA A 355 -31.82 -18.17 27.54
N GLY A 356 -30.94 -18.18 26.56
CA GLY A 356 -31.10 -18.90 25.31
C GLY A 356 -29.90 -19.80 25.15
N ALA A 357 -30.11 -21.11 25.31
CA ALA A 357 -29.17 -22.24 25.20
C ALA A 357 -27.76 -21.95 24.71
N GLY A 358 -26.77 -22.03 25.61
CA GLY A 358 -25.39 -22.52 25.43
C GLY A 358 -24.73 -22.32 24.07
N ALA A 359 -24.34 -21.11 23.70
CA ALA A 359 -23.25 -20.95 22.77
C ALA A 359 -21.93 -21.04 23.56
N GLU A 360 -21.56 -22.25 23.98
CA GLU A 360 -20.17 -22.55 24.39
C GLU A 360 -19.25 -22.07 23.28
N MET A 361 -18.35 -21.15 23.62
CA MET A 361 -17.28 -20.74 22.73
C MET A 361 -16.47 -21.98 22.38
N ARG A 362 -16.67 -22.46 21.16
CA ARG A 362 -16.07 -23.70 20.71
C ARG A 362 -14.64 -23.44 20.28
N SER A 363 -13.73 -24.31 20.74
CA SER A 363 -12.39 -24.46 20.19
C SER A 363 -12.46 -24.76 18.68
N VAL A 364 -11.45 -24.38 17.95
CA VAL A 364 -11.24 -24.87 16.57
C VAL A 364 -10.58 -26.24 16.68
N GLU A 365 -11.18 -27.26 16.11
CA GLU A 365 -10.68 -28.63 16.11
C GLU A 365 -10.51 -29.14 14.68
N VAL A 366 -9.30 -29.56 14.35
CA VAL A 366 -8.92 -30.21 13.09
C VAL A 366 -8.39 -31.60 13.47
N ALA A 367 -9.11 -32.65 13.12
CA ALA A 367 -8.75 -34.03 13.47
C ALA A 367 -8.39 -34.83 12.21
N ASP A 368 -7.11 -35.15 12.04
CA ASP A 368 -6.56 -35.99 10.97
C ASP A 368 -7.05 -35.58 9.55
N VAL A 369 -7.09 -34.26 9.33
CA VAL A 369 -7.60 -33.68 8.08
C VAL A 369 -6.55 -33.75 7.01
N ALA A 370 -6.93 -34.30 5.84
CA ALA A 370 -6.08 -34.33 4.66
C ALA A 370 -6.88 -34.02 3.39
N LEU A 371 -6.21 -33.41 2.41
CA LEU A 371 -6.72 -33.22 1.06
C LEU A 371 -5.62 -33.59 0.06
N PRO A 372 -5.71 -34.78 -0.59
CA PRO A 372 -4.63 -35.29 -1.47
C PRO A 372 -4.20 -34.25 -2.51
N GLY A 373 -2.89 -34.08 -2.65
CA GLY A 373 -2.30 -33.12 -3.57
C GLY A 373 -2.42 -31.63 -3.17
N ARG A 374 -3.09 -31.32 -2.03
CA ARG A 374 -3.27 -29.94 -1.55
C ARG A 374 -2.85 -29.71 -0.10
N LEU A 375 -3.17 -30.67 0.81
CA LEU A 375 -2.84 -30.54 2.23
C LEU A 375 -2.47 -31.91 2.78
N ALA A 376 -1.26 -32.02 3.33
CA ALA A 376 -0.81 -33.21 4.07
C ALA A 376 -1.65 -33.42 5.35
N PRO A 377 -1.74 -34.68 5.87
CA PRO A 377 -2.49 -34.96 7.09
C PRO A 377 -2.09 -34.03 8.24
N LEU A 378 -3.09 -33.38 8.85
CA LEU A 378 -2.89 -32.39 9.92
C LEU A 378 -3.92 -32.58 11.03
N SER A 379 -3.44 -32.50 12.28
CA SER A 379 -4.30 -32.35 13.46
C SER A 379 -3.89 -31.10 14.23
N LEU A 380 -4.88 -30.28 14.61
CA LEU A 380 -4.67 -29.00 15.26
C LEU A 380 -5.86 -28.68 16.15
N THR A 381 -5.59 -28.16 17.34
CA THR A 381 -6.60 -27.58 18.21
C THR A 381 -6.20 -26.17 18.59
N LEU A 382 -7.15 -25.22 18.50
CA LEU A 382 -6.97 -23.85 18.96
C LEU A 382 -7.99 -23.54 20.03
N ALA A 383 -7.52 -23.07 21.17
CA ALA A 383 -8.39 -22.55 22.21
C ALA A 383 -9.06 -21.24 21.76
N PRO A 384 -10.21 -20.88 22.35
CA PRO A 384 -10.82 -19.57 22.12
C PRO A 384 -9.85 -18.43 22.41
N GLY A 385 -9.76 -17.46 21.48
CA GLY A 385 -8.82 -16.33 21.59
C GLY A 385 -7.37 -16.65 21.24
N GLU A 386 -7.04 -17.91 20.94
CA GLU A 386 -5.69 -18.29 20.50
C GLU A 386 -5.36 -17.69 19.13
N ARG A 387 -4.10 -17.34 18.94
CA ARG A 387 -3.58 -16.75 17.71
C ARG A 387 -2.62 -17.71 17.04
N LEU A 388 -2.87 -18.05 15.78
CA LEU A 388 -2.05 -18.95 14.99
C LEU A 388 -1.52 -18.26 13.73
N LEU A 389 -0.19 -18.30 13.56
CA LEU A 389 0.47 -17.94 12.30
C LEU A 389 0.80 -19.23 11.53
N VAL A 390 0.25 -19.36 10.32
CA VAL A 390 0.53 -20.48 9.42
C VAL A 390 1.58 -20.05 8.40
N THR A 391 2.69 -20.78 8.34
CA THR A 391 3.82 -20.54 7.45
C THR A 391 4.10 -21.78 6.60
N GLY A 392 4.95 -21.64 5.59
CA GLY A 392 5.39 -22.74 4.72
C GLY A 392 5.52 -22.31 3.26
N PRO A 393 6.12 -23.14 2.40
CA PRO A 393 6.34 -22.86 0.99
C PRO A 393 5.04 -22.58 0.22
N ASN A 394 5.15 -21.96 -0.96
CA ASN A 394 4.00 -21.78 -1.83
C ASN A 394 3.47 -23.13 -2.33
N GLY A 395 2.13 -23.26 -2.37
CA GLY A 395 1.45 -24.49 -2.79
C GLY A 395 1.43 -25.61 -1.73
N VAL A 396 1.85 -25.36 -0.48
CA VAL A 396 1.84 -26.37 0.61
C VAL A 396 0.46 -26.59 1.25
N GLY A 397 -0.56 -25.80 0.87
CA GLY A 397 -1.91 -25.95 1.40
C GLY A 397 -2.33 -24.92 2.44
N LYS A 398 -1.62 -23.79 2.58
CA LYS A 398 -1.98 -22.72 3.53
C LYS A 398 -3.41 -22.20 3.31
N SER A 399 -3.73 -21.76 2.11
CA SER A 399 -5.09 -21.30 1.74
C SER A 399 -6.12 -22.42 1.83
N THR A 400 -5.74 -23.66 1.47
CA THR A 400 -6.60 -24.84 1.60
C THR A 400 -7.01 -25.06 3.06
N LEU A 401 -6.08 -24.94 4.01
CA LEU A 401 -6.40 -25.01 5.44
C LEU A 401 -7.41 -23.94 5.85
N LEU A 402 -7.23 -22.69 5.40
CA LEU A 402 -8.18 -21.61 5.72
C LEU A 402 -9.58 -21.86 5.14
N HIS A 403 -9.67 -22.37 3.90
CA HIS A 403 -10.96 -22.72 3.29
C HIS A 403 -11.65 -23.89 4.00
N LEU A 404 -10.90 -24.89 4.50
CA LEU A 404 -11.42 -25.97 5.33
C LEU A 404 -11.96 -25.45 6.68
N LEU A 405 -11.23 -24.54 7.34
CA LEU A 405 -11.66 -23.89 8.57
C LEU A 405 -12.87 -22.97 8.37
N ALA A 406 -13.03 -22.38 7.19
CA ALA A 406 -14.19 -21.57 6.84
C ALA A 406 -15.41 -22.42 6.46
N GLY A 407 -15.27 -23.73 6.32
CA GLY A 407 -16.34 -24.64 5.86
C GLY A 407 -16.67 -24.53 4.38
N GLU A 408 -15.75 -23.95 3.58
CA GLU A 408 -15.91 -23.80 2.11
C GLU A 408 -15.39 -25.01 1.33
N LEU A 409 -14.57 -25.83 1.97
CA LEU A 409 -14.08 -27.10 1.45
C LEU A 409 -14.37 -28.22 2.45
N GLU A 410 -14.71 -29.39 1.94
CA GLU A 410 -14.81 -30.60 2.74
C GLU A 410 -13.47 -31.37 2.68
N PRO A 411 -12.97 -31.85 3.83
CA PRO A 411 -11.76 -32.66 3.85
C PRO A 411 -12.04 -34.04 3.21
N ALA A 412 -11.07 -34.59 2.48
CA ALA A 412 -11.17 -35.96 1.96
C ALA A 412 -11.05 -37.01 3.09
N ARG A 413 -10.40 -36.63 4.20
CA ARG A 413 -10.23 -37.44 5.40
C ARG A 413 -10.25 -36.56 6.63
N GLY A 414 -10.76 -37.09 7.75
CA GLY A 414 -10.82 -36.40 9.03
C GLY A 414 -12.02 -35.48 9.17
N GLY A 415 -11.96 -34.53 10.09
CA GLY A 415 -13.06 -33.62 10.37
C GLY A 415 -12.59 -32.27 10.91
N VAL A 416 -13.37 -31.24 10.61
CA VAL A 416 -13.16 -29.86 11.08
C VAL A 416 -14.36 -29.42 11.89
N ARG A 417 -14.12 -28.81 13.04
CA ARG A 417 -15.12 -28.13 13.85
C ARG A 417 -14.67 -26.71 14.13
N THR A 418 -15.54 -25.75 13.86
CA THR A 418 -15.27 -24.32 14.03
C THR A 418 -16.43 -23.62 14.74
N PRO A 419 -16.20 -22.46 15.36
CA PRO A 419 -17.26 -21.61 15.90
C PRO A 419 -18.25 -21.18 14.81
N PRO A 420 -19.47 -20.75 15.16
CA PRO A 420 -20.50 -20.43 14.18
C PRO A 420 -20.25 -19.13 13.39
N ARG A 421 -19.49 -18.17 13.97
CA ARG A 421 -19.22 -16.86 13.35
C ARG A 421 -17.80 -16.79 12.83
N VAL A 422 -17.60 -17.33 11.63
CA VAL A 422 -16.31 -17.34 10.94
C VAL A 422 -16.24 -16.21 9.91
N GLY A 423 -15.14 -15.48 9.90
CA GLY A 423 -14.78 -14.52 8.86
C GLY A 423 -13.55 -14.98 8.11
N LEU A 424 -13.61 -15.01 6.79
CA LEU A 424 -12.48 -15.34 5.93
C LEU A 424 -12.18 -14.17 4.99
N LEU A 425 -10.94 -13.70 5.04
CA LEU A 425 -10.34 -12.84 4.02
C LEU A 425 -9.56 -13.73 3.05
N ARG A 426 -10.07 -13.90 1.82
CA ARG A 426 -9.49 -14.80 0.82
C ARG A 426 -8.30 -14.18 0.12
N GLN A 427 -7.39 -15.00 -0.41
CA GLN A 427 -6.35 -14.53 -1.31
C GLN A 427 -6.94 -14.12 -2.67
N ASP A 428 -7.87 -14.91 -3.19
CA ASP A 428 -8.57 -14.62 -4.44
C ASP A 428 -9.64 -13.55 -4.23
N ASP A 429 -9.84 -12.73 -5.26
CA ASP A 429 -10.80 -11.62 -5.26
C ASP A 429 -12.17 -12.09 -5.81
N PRO A 430 -13.16 -12.36 -4.96
CA PRO A 430 -14.46 -12.85 -5.38
C PRO A 430 -15.28 -11.80 -6.15
N TRP A 431 -14.91 -10.53 -6.03
CA TRP A 431 -15.65 -9.39 -6.56
C TRP A 431 -15.15 -8.90 -7.92
N GLN A 432 -14.11 -9.51 -8.47
CA GLN A 432 -13.48 -9.10 -9.72
C GLN A 432 -14.45 -9.00 -10.91
N ARG A 433 -15.51 -9.79 -10.91
CA ARG A 433 -16.51 -9.86 -11.99
C ARG A 433 -17.84 -9.22 -11.65
N GLU A 434 -18.02 -8.66 -10.46
CA GLU A 434 -19.30 -8.11 -10.00
C GLU A 434 -19.64 -6.80 -10.75
N PRO A 435 -20.75 -6.79 -11.55
CA PRO A 435 -21.12 -5.64 -12.35
C PRO A 435 -21.91 -4.58 -11.58
N ARG A 436 -22.49 -4.93 -10.42
CA ARG A 436 -23.28 -4.00 -9.59
C ARG A 436 -22.36 -3.11 -8.77
N SER A 437 -22.86 -1.97 -8.31
CA SER A 437 -22.17 -1.07 -7.41
C SER A 437 -22.10 -1.62 -5.97
N VAL A 438 -21.25 -1.01 -5.14
CA VAL A 438 -21.16 -1.39 -3.70
C VAL A 438 -22.52 -1.21 -3.01
N VAL A 439 -23.21 -0.10 -3.30
CA VAL A 439 -24.56 0.16 -2.73
C VAL A 439 -25.57 -0.90 -3.16
N GLU A 440 -25.55 -1.31 -4.42
CA GLU A 440 -26.48 -2.33 -4.93
C GLU A 440 -26.19 -3.74 -4.40
N VAL A 441 -24.94 -4.08 -4.12
CA VAL A 441 -24.55 -5.40 -3.61
C VAL A 441 -24.77 -5.51 -2.12
N PHE A 442 -24.37 -4.48 -1.37
CA PHE A 442 -24.29 -4.55 0.10
C PHE A 442 -25.31 -3.65 0.83
N GLY A 443 -25.99 -2.75 0.13
CA GLY A 443 -26.90 -1.78 0.70
C GLY A 443 -26.24 -0.47 1.16
N GLN A 444 -27.07 0.54 1.43
CA GLN A 444 -26.63 1.89 1.78
C GLN A 444 -25.91 1.92 3.15
N GLU A 445 -26.42 1.21 4.14
CA GLU A 445 -25.82 1.15 5.48
C GLU A 445 -24.37 0.66 5.46
N TYR A 446 -24.11 -0.35 4.64
CA TYR A 446 -22.75 -0.86 4.45
C TYR A 446 -21.86 0.13 3.69
N ALA A 447 -22.39 0.79 2.67
CA ALA A 447 -21.67 1.82 1.94
C ALA A 447 -21.27 2.99 2.87
N ASP A 448 -22.18 3.40 3.77
CA ASP A 448 -21.92 4.44 4.77
C ASP A 448 -20.84 3.99 5.79
N LEU A 449 -20.82 2.71 6.16
CA LEU A 449 -19.78 2.14 7.01
C LEU A 449 -18.41 2.20 6.31
N VAL A 450 -18.33 1.75 5.06
CA VAL A 450 -17.09 1.77 4.24
C VAL A 450 -16.56 3.20 4.10
N ALA A 451 -17.44 4.16 3.81
CA ALA A 451 -17.09 5.58 3.74
C ALA A 451 -16.66 6.13 5.10
N GLY A 452 -17.35 5.74 6.18
CA GLY A 452 -17.05 6.18 7.54
C GLY A 452 -15.69 5.72 8.05
N HIS A 453 -15.18 4.59 7.57
CA HIS A 453 -13.81 4.13 7.82
C HIS A 453 -12.79 4.72 6.84
N GLY A 454 -13.21 5.51 5.86
CA GLY A 454 -12.31 6.08 4.86
C GLY A 454 -11.64 5.04 3.94
N LEU A 455 -12.24 3.86 3.81
CA LEU A 455 -11.71 2.77 3.01
C LEU A 455 -11.90 3.02 1.51
N LEU A 456 -13.03 3.63 1.14
CA LEU A 456 -13.33 4.06 -0.23
C LEU A 456 -13.87 5.49 -0.23
N ALA A 457 -13.61 6.21 -1.31
CA ALA A 457 -14.22 7.50 -1.56
C ALA A 457 -15.72 7.34 -1.89
N PRO A 458 -16.59 8.29 -1.50
CA PRO A 458 -18.02 8.21 -1.81
C PRO A 458 -18.33 8.03 -3.30
N ALA A 459 -17.54 8.62 -4.18
CA ALA A 459 -17.67 8.47 -5.63
C ALA A 459 -17.41 7.03 -6.14
N ASP A 460 -16.62 6.24 -5.42
CA ASP A 460 -16.34 4.84 -5.78
C ASP A 460 -17.46 3.88 -5.35
N LEU A 461 -18.27 4.25 -4.35
CA LEU A 461 -19.36 3.41 -3.84
C LEU A 461 -20.49 3.19 -4.85
N VAL A 462 -20.69 4.12 -5.77
CA VAL A 462 -21.70 4.05 -6.83
C VAL A 462 -21.17 3.43 -8.15
N ARG A 463 -19.87 3.11 -8.20
CA ARG A 463 -19.26 2.47 -9.37
C ARG A 463 -19.44 0.95 -9.30
N PRO A 464 -19.49 0.25 -10.46
CA PRO A 464 -19.44 -1.21 -10.49
C PRO A 464 -18.23 -1.75 -9.71
N VAL A 465 -18.44 -2.77 -8.85
CA VAL A 465 -17.37 -3.32 -8.03
C VAL A 465 -16.19 -3.83 -8.89
N ARG A 466 -16.47 -4.41 -10.06
CA ARG A 466 -15.44 -4.82 -11.03
C ARG A 466 -14.56 -3.67 -11.55
N ALA A 467 -15.06 -2.43 -11.50
CA ALA A 467 -14.31 -1.24 -11.95
C ALA A 467 -13.41 -0.65 -10.84
N LEU A 468 -13.52 -1.15 -9.62
CA LEU A 468 -12.64 -0.82 -8.51
C LEU A 468 -11.27 -1.48 -8.72
N SER A 469 -10.22 -0.90 -8.16
CA SER A 469 -8.90 -1.54 -8.12
C SER A 469 -8.90 -2.76 -7.19
N ALA A 470 -7.94 -3.68 -7.35
CA ALA A 470 -7.79 -4.83 -6.45
C ALA A 470 -7.65 -4.38 -4.98
N GLY A 471 -6.90 -3.30 -4.71
CA GLY A 471 -6.77 -2.73 -3.37
C GLY A 471 -8.08 -2.17 -2.82
N GLN A 472 -8.89 -1.53 -3.66
CA GLN A 472 -10.22 -1.04 -3.25
C GLN A 472 -11.18 -2.19 -2.94
N ARG A 473 -11.18 -3.26 -3.74
CA ARG A 473 -11.98 -4.47 -3.46
C ARG A 473 -11.49 -5.17 -2.19
N ARG A 474 -10.16 -5.20 -1.94
CA ARG A 474 -9.60 -5.73 -0.69
C ARG A 474 -10.08 -4.94 0.54
N LYS A 475 -10.16 -3.62 0.43
CA LYS A 475 -10.73 -2.76 1.48
C LYS A 475 -12.22 -3.04 1.72
N LEU A 476 -13.01 -3.37 0.67
CA LEU A 476 -14.39 -3.82 0.82
C LEU A 476 -14.49 -5.12 1.61
N GLU A 477 -13.66 -6.12 1.32
CA GLU A 477 -13.64 -7.36 2.08
C GLU A 477 -13.32 -7.13 3.56
N LEU A 478 -12.31 -6.28 3.85
CA LEU A 478 -11.98 -5.90 5.22
C LEU A 478 -13.15 -5.23 5.93
N ALA A 479 -13.84 -4.29 5.27
CA ALA A 479 -15.03 -3.66 5.82
C ALA A 479 -16.13 -4.67 6.12
N HIS A 480 -16.30 -5.68 5.27
CA HIS A 480 -17.28 -6.74 5.48
C HIS A 480 -16.98 -7.58 6.74
N LEU A 481 -15.71 -7.80 7.05
CA LEU A 481 -15.30 -8.49 8.26
C LEU A 481 -15.45 -7.61 9.51
N VAL A 482 -15.20 -6.30 9.40
CA VAL A 482 -15.38 -5.34 10.49
C VAL A 482 -16.85 -5.12 10.83
N ALA A 483 -17.76 -5.21 9.85
CA ALA A 483 -19.19 -4.93 10.00
C ALA A 483 -19.95 -5.93 10.89
N ARG A 484 -19.36 -7.08 11.21
CA ARG A 484 -20.03 -8.18 11.92
C ARG A 484 -19.20 -8.74 13.07
N PRO A 485 -19.83 -9.23 14.16
CA PRO A 485 -19.10 -9.90 15.23
C PRO A 485 -18.58 -11.26 14.74
N LEU A 486 -17.31 -11.56 15.06
CA LEU A 486 -16.61 -12.78 14.65
C LEU A 486 -16.04 -13.51 15.87
N ASP A 487 -16.14 -14.85 15.87
CA ASP A 487 -15.49 -15.73 16.86
C ASP A 487 -14.14 -16.22 16.33
N LEU A 488 -14.08 -16.49 15.02
CA LEU A 488 -12.89 -16.93 14.31
C LEU A 488 -12.63 -16.03 13.09
N LEU A 489 -11.47 -15.43 13.05
CA LEU A 489 -10.99 -14.61 11.93
C LEU A 489 -9.87 -15.32 11.20
N LEU A 490 -10.07 -15.59 9.93
CA LEU A 490 -9.14 -16.25 9.02
C LEU A 490 -8.64 -15.24 7.99
N LEU A 491 -7.33 -15.02 7.93
CA LEU A 491 -6.74 -14.02 7.03
C LEU A 491 -5.71 -14.69 6.12
N ASP A 492 -5.96 -14.67 4.82
CA ASP A 492 -5.04 -15.14 3.78
C ASP A 492 -4.40 -13.94 3.08
N GLU A 493 -3.11 -13.74 3.32
CA GLU A 493 -2.30 -12.62 2.80
C GLU A 493 -3.01 -11.26 2.92
N PRO A 494 -3.39 -10.83 4.14
CA PRO A 494 -4.23 -9.65 4.32
C PRO A 494 -3.55 -8.34 3.92
N THR A 495 -2.24 -8.32 3.84
CA THR A 495 -1.43 -7.13 3.52
C THR A 495 -1.29 -6.90 2.02
N ASN A 496 -1.57 -7.91 1.19
CA ASN A 496 -1.45 -7.81 -0.26
C ASN A 496 -2.41 -6.75 -0.82
N HIS A 497 -1.90 -5.93 -1.74
CA HIS A 497 -2.64 -4.86 -2.42
C HIS A 497 -3.11 -3.70 -1.52
N LEU A 498 -2.74 -3.67 -0.24
CA LEU A 498 -3.06 -2.58 0.67
C LEU A 498 -1.89 -1.59 0.79
N ALA A 499 -2.21 -0.29 0.89
CA ALA A 499 -1.21 0.70 1.22
C ALA A 499 -0.68 0.48 2.65
N PRO A 500 0.60 0.81 2.93
CA PRO A 500 1.21 0.62 4.25
C PRO A 500 0.41 1.22 5.41
N ALA A 501 -0.27 2.35 5.20
CA ALA A 501 -1.10 2.97 6.22
C ALA A 501 -2.32 2.11 6.62
N VAL A 502 -2.98 1.48 5.64
CA VAL A 502 -4.12 0.57 5.90
C VAL A 502 -3.65 -0.71 6.59
N VAL A 503 -2.46 -1.18 6.24
CA VAL A 503 -1.85 -2.35 6.90
C VAL A 503 -1.54 -2.05 8.36
N GLU A 504 -1.06 -0.86 8.70
CA GLU A 504 -0.84 -0.44 10.10
C GLU A 504 -2.15 -0.34 10.89
N GLU A 505 -3.22 0.15 10.28
CA GLU A 505 -4.55 0.15 10.90
C GLU A 505 -5.10 -1.27 11.11
N LEU A 506 -4.89 -2.15 10.13
CA LEU A 506 -5.23 -3.57 10.25
C LEU A 506 -4.47 -4.24 11.40
N GLU A 507 -3.16 -4.02 11.52
CA GLU A 507 -2.35 -4.56 12.63
C GLU A 507 -2.87 -4.07 14.00
N ALA A 508 -3.17 -2.78 14.11
CA ALA A 508 -3.74 -2.22 15.33
C ALA A 508 -5.10 -2.85 15.67
N ALA A 509 -5.96 -3.05 14.67
CA ALA A 509 -7.25 -3.71 14.84
C ALA A 509 -7.10 -5.17 15.27
N LEU A 510 -6.17 -5.91 14.65
CA LEU A 510 -5.88 -7.30 15.00
C LEU A 510 -5.30 -7.44 16.41
N ALA A 511 -4.51 -6.45 16.87
CA ALA A 511 -3.96 -6.46 18.23
C ALA A 511 -5.07 -6.46 19.30
N HIS A 512 -6.19 -5.77 19.03
CA HIS A 512 -7.33 -5.64 19.95
C HIS A 512 -8.45 -6.67 19.69
N PHE A 513 -8.31 -7.50 18.65
CA PHE A 513 -9.31 -8.52 18.35
C PHE A 513 -9.29 -9.62 19.42
N GLY A 514 -10.43 -9.79 20.11
CA GLY A 514 -10.57 -10.75 21.18
C GLY A 514 -10.90 -12.19 20.75
N GLY A 515 -11.26 -12.43 19.47
CA GLY A 515 -11.58 -13.76 18.94
C GLY A 515 -10.33 -14.57 18.57
N THR A 516 -10.55 -15.82 18.12
CA THR A 516 -9.51 -16.69 17.60
C THR A 516 -9.03 -16.19 16.23
N LEU A 517 -7.73 -16.09 16.02
CA LEU A 517 -7.11 -15.57 14.80
C LEU A 517 -6.22 -16.63 14.14
N VAL A 518 -6.45 -16.91 12.87
CA VAL A 518 -5.52 -17.68 12.02
C VAL A 518 -5.04 -16.79 10.89
N LEU A 519 -3.74 -16.59 10.81
CA LEU A 519 -3.10 -15.69 9.85
C LEU A 519 -2.13 -16.46 8.94
N VAL A 520 -2.27 -16.27 7.65
CA VAL A 520 -1.27 -16.63 6.63
C VAL A 520 -0.70 -15.33 6.07
N THR A 521 0.60 -15.11 6.14
CA THR A 521 1.22 -13.91 5.55
C THR A 521 2.69 -14.09 5.20
N HIS A 522 3.12 -13.42 4.13
CA HIS A 522 4.50 -13.23 3.74
C HIS A 522 5.08 -11.89 4.23
N ASP A 523 4.26 -11.00 4.81
CA ASP A 523 4.75 -9.73 5.39
C ASP A 523 5.70 -10.01 6.55
N ARG A 524 6.98 -9.67 6.34
CA ARG A 524 8.07 -9.96 7.28
C ARG A 524 7.89 -9.26 8.63
N ARG A 525 7.34 -8.03 8.62
CA ARG A 525 7.09 -7.25 9.83
C ARG A 525 5.95 -7.84 10.64
N LEU A 526 4.85 -8.17 9.99
CA LEU A 526 3.70 -8.78 10.64
C LEU A 526 4.05 -10.16 11.21
N ARG A 527 4.84 -10.98 10.46
CA ARG A 527 5.36 -12.26 10.97
C ARG A 527 6.27 -12.11 12.19
N ALA A 528 7.17 -11.12 12.17
CA ALA A 528 8.10 -10.88 13.27
C ALA A 528 7.38 -10.42 14.54
N ALA A 529 6.36 -9.55 14.39
CA ALA A 529 5.60 -8.98 15.50
C ALA A 529 4.44 -9.87 16.01
N PHE A 530 4.12 -10.97 15.33
CA PHE A 530 2.95 -11.79 15.63
C PHE A 530 3.04 -12.48 17.01
N PRO A 531 2.12 -12.17 17.95
CA PRO A 531 2.18 -12.66 19.32
C PRO A 531 1.38 -13.98 19.45
N GLY A 532 1.78 -15.05 18.78
CA GLY A 532 1.00 -16.29 18.82
C GLY A 532 1.81 -17.53 18.46
N ARG A 533 1.10 -18.65 18.45
CA ARG A 533 1.66 -19.95 18.03
C ARG A 533 1.98 -19.91 16.54
N ARG A 534 3.02 -20.62 16.14
CA ARG A 534 3.41 -20.78 14.73
C ARG A 534 3.23 -22.23 14.31
N LEU A 535 2.65 -22.43 13.12
CA LEU A 535 2.49 -23.72 12.45
C LEU A 535 3.19 -23.64 11.10
N GLU A 536 4.20 -24.46 10.90
CA GLU A 536 4.87 -24.59 9.62
C GLU A 536 4.32 -25.79 8.86
N LEU A 537 3.66 -25.56 7.73
CA LEU A 537 3.17 -26.60 6.85
C LEU A 537 4.31 -27.12 5.98
N GLN A 538 4.44 -28.46 5.89
CA GLN A 538 5.43 -29.12 5.08
C GLN A 538 4.77 -29.82 3.89
N ARG A 539 5.50 -29.93 2.78
CA ARG A 539 5.03 -30.73 1.65
C ARG A 539 4.94 -32.19 2.03
N GLU A 540 3.91 -32.86 1.56
CA GLU A 540 3.83 -34.32 1.60
C GLU A 540 5.09 -34.88 0.92
N PRO A 541 5.87 -35.78 1.58
CA PRO A 541 6.98 -36.42 0.88
C PRO A 541 6.40 -37.10 -0.34
N ALA A 542 6.97 -36.83 -1.53
CA ALA A 542 6.55 -37.45 -2.77
C ALA A 542 6.53 -38.98 -2.52
N ALA A 543 5.34 -39.58 -2.64
CA ALA A 543 5.23 -41.02 -2.53
C ALA A 543 6.23 -41.62 -3.52
N ALA A 544 7.23 -42.34 -3.01
CA ALA A 544 8.20 -43.02 -3.84
C ALA A 544 7.40 -43.91 -4.77
N SER A 545 7.36 -43.55 -6.05
CA SER A 545 6.76 -44.41 -7.09
C SER A 545 7.48 -45.72 -7.05
N ARG A 546 6.78 -46.74 -6.56
CA ARG A 546 7.21 -48.13 -6.67
C ARG A 546 6.89 -48.63 -8.08
#